data_bc6f8913abe1d05b94f7d6ae2da84b26
#
_entry.id   bc6f8913abe1d05b94f7d6ae2da84b26
#
_cell.length_a   1.000
_cell.length_b   1.000
_cell.length_c   1.000
_cell.angle_alpha   90.00
_cell.angle_beta   90.00
_cell.angle_gamma   90.00
#
_symmetry.space_group_name_H-M   'P 1'
#
loop_
_entity.id
_entity.type
_entity.pdbx_description
1 polymer ?
#
loop_
_entity_poly.entity_id
_entity_poly.type
_entity_poly.pdbx_seq_one_letter_code
_entity_poly.pdbx_strand_id
1 'polypeptide(L)'
;MLVVLPVGPQDREQAIRWLNWVEELGGMGNHRLMVACARAVPNPTELSRNYELYIPHDQDERGWPMSPNHLFKRVTQHITWSPNPEAYFWCEPDCIPLISGWHDLLESEYRACGQYFMGAQVKVEGTPEHMSGNAIYPKNVMERAFNLIHADLAAFDVVAADQIVGQAYWTKSIQHVWRKDEGRNFTFPDQASVDAMVSKEAVMFHQNKDGTLIERLRERRSPKKVEVLETPEVKPKKRRMRRKPGSEDPTK
;
A
#
# COMPACT_ATOMS: atom_id res chain seq x y z
N MET A 1 2.92 -16.57 1.38
CA MET A 1 3.36 -15.80 0.18
C MET A 1 4.56 -14.94 0.52
N LEU A 2 5.48 -14.72 -0.41
CA LEU A 2 6.53 -13.71 -0.29
C LEU A 2 6.03 -12.37 -0.84
N VAL A 3 6.26 -11.27 -0.11
CA VAL A 3 6.07 -9.91 -0.61
C VAL A 3 7.45 -9.34 -0.92
N VAL A 4 7.62 -8.72 -2.07
CA VAL A 4 8.84 -8.05 -2.47
C VAL A 4 8.58 -6.56 -2.53
N LEU A 5 9.29 -5.78 -1.74
CA LEU A 5 9.28 -4.33 -1.76
C LEU A 5 10.52 -3.84 -2.53
N PRO A 6 10.40 -3.48 -3.81
CA PRO A 6 11.51 -2.92 -4.57
C PRO A 6 11.78 -1.48 -4.15
N VAL A 7 13.04 -1.13 -3.98
CA VAL A 7 13.43 0.22 -3.56
C VAL A 7 14.55 0.74 -4.46
N GLY A 8 14.25 1.79 -5.18
CA GLY A 8 15.23 2.63 -5.88
C GLY A 8 15.79 3.72 -4.96
N PRO A 9 16.85 4.44 -5.38
CA PRO A 9 17.44 5.50 -4.58
C PRO A 9 16.48 6.63 -4.22
N GLN A 10 15.50 6.91 -5.09
CA GLN A 10 14.50 7.96 -4.88
C GLN A 10 13.31 7.50 -4.05
N ASP A 11 13.14 6.18 -3.88
CA ASP A 11 11.97 5.59 -3.22
C ASP A 11 12.18 5.33 -1.73
N ARG A 12 13.39 5.61 -1.21
CA ARG A 12 13.78 5.26 0.16
C ARG A 12 12.81 5.78 1.23
N GLU A 13 12.48 7.06 1.16
CA GLU A 13 11.57 7.68 2.15
C GLU A 13 10.15 7.12 2.04
N GLN A 14 9.72 6.81 0.83
CA GLN A 14 8.43 6.19 0.58
C GLN A 14 8.40 4.75 1.11
N ALA A 15 9.47 3.99 0.91
CA ALA A 15 9.61 2.65 1.47
C ALA A 15 9.59 2.67 3.02
N ILE A 16 10.23 3.65 3.66
CA ILE A 16 10.17 3.82 5.11
C ILE A 16 8.72 4.09 5.57
N ARG A 17 8.00 4.97 4.89
CA ARG A 17 6.58 5.22 5.20
C ARG A 17 5.73 3.97 5.03
N TRP A 18 5.95 3.22 3.95
CA TRP A 18 5.27 1.97 3.66
C TRP A 18 5.53 0.92 4.76
N LEU A 19 6.78 0.70 5.14
CA LEU A 19 7.17 -0.23 6.20
C LEU A 19 6.54 0.13 7.54
N ASN A 20 6.58 1.43 7.93
CA ASN A 20 5.92 1.90 9.15
C ASN A 20 4.42 1.61 9.11
N TRP A 21 3.79 1.87 7.97
CA TRP A 21 2.36 1.63 7.79
C TRP A 21 2.00 0.15 7.89
N VAL A 22 2.79 -0.73 7.29
CA VAL A 22 2.60 -2.18 7.41
C VAL A 22 2.69 -2.63 8.87
N GLU A 23 3.65 -2.14 9.65
CA GLU A 23 3.74 -2.42 11.08
C GLU A 23 2.48 -1.94 11.84
N GLU A 24 1.97 -0.76 11.52
CA GLU A 24 0.73 -0.24 12.11
C GLU A 24 -0.50 -1.08 11.75
N LEU A 25 -0.47 -1.76 10.60
CA LEU A 25 -1.52 -2.70 10.16
C LEU A 25 -1.42 -4.09 10.83
N GLY A 26 -0.39 -4.34 11.63
CA GLY A 26 -0.16 -5.61 12.31
C GLY A 26 1.02 -6.43 11.75
N GLY A 27 1.84 -5.82 10.89
CA GLY A 27 3.01 -6.45 10.29
C GLY A 27 2.66 -7.45 9.19
N MET A 28 3.56 -8.38 8.94
CA MET A 28 3.44 -9.35 7.85
C MET A 28 2.82 -10.71 8.28
N GLY A 29 2.48 -10.87 9.55
CA GLY A 29 1.92 -12.14 10.05
C GLY A 29 2.81 -13.33 9.73
N ASN A 30 2.26 -14.33 9.04
CA ASN A 30 3.00 -15.53 8.58
C ASN A 30 3.63 -15.36 7.18
N HIS A 31 3.55 -14.19 6.60
CA HIS A 31 4.11 -13.89 5.29
C HIS A 31 5.54 -13.37 5.41
N ARG A 32 6.32 -13.59 4.36
CA ARG A 32 7.69 -13.07 4.29
C ARG A 32 7.70 -11.73 3.55
N LEU A 33 8.58 -10.85 3.97
CA LEU A 33 8.87 -9.60 3.26
C LEU A 33 10.35 -9.57 2.90
N MET A 34 10.63 -9.35 1.63
CA MET A 34 11.95 -9.07 1.10
C MET A 34 12.02 -7.60 0.68
N VAL A 35 12.92 -6.84 1.28
CA VAL A 35 13.25 -5.48 0.83
C VAL A 35 14.36 -5.60 -0.22
N ALA A 36 13.98 -5.37 -1.47
CA ALA A 36 14.89 -5.49 -2.62
C ALA A 36 15.44 -4.11 -3.00
N CYS A 37 16.66 -3.80 -2.58
CA CYS A 37 17.28 -2.50 -2.78
C CYS A 37 18.18 -2.48 -4.01
N ALA A 38 18.03 -1.47 -4.87
CA ALA A 38 19.09 -1.15 -5.83
C ALA A 38 20.37 -0.76 -5.07
N ARG A 39 21.55 -1.02 -5.66
CA ARG A 39 22.85 -0.80 -4.99
C ARG A 39 23.09 0.65 -4.53
N ALA A 40 22.52 1.61 -5.25
CA ALA A 40 22.65 3.03 -4.94
C ALA A 40 21.73 3.50 -3.78
N VAL A 41 20.90 2.62 -3.20
CA VAL A 41 20.07 2.97 -2.04
C VAL A 41 20.97 3.16 -0.82
N PRO A 42 20.93 4.33 -0.14
CA PRO A 42 21.75 4.55 1.06
C PRO A 42 21.20 3.75 2.25
N ASN A 43 22.11 3.19 3.06
CA ASN A 43 21.82 2.46 4.29
C ASN A 43 20.72 1.39 4.14
N PRO A 44 20.84 0.44 3.20
CA PRO A 44 19.79 -0.54 2.93
C PRO A 44 19.53 -1.48 4.11
N THR A 45 20.51 -1.74 4.97
CA THR A 45 20.34 -2.54 6.20
C THR A 45 19.45 -1.87 7.22
N GLU A 46 19.52 -0.55 7.37
CA GLU A 46 18.61 0.22 8.23
C GLU A 46 17.18 0.19 7.67
N LEU A 47 17.05 0.29 6.35
CA LEU A 47 15.76 0.24 5.67
C LEU A 47 15.09 -1.13 5.84
N SER A 48 15.84 -2.23 5.66
CA SER A 48 15.26 -3.58 5.75
C SER A 48 14.81 -3.97 7.17
N ARG A 49 15.39 -3.34 8.20
CA ARG A 49 15.08 -3.67 9.61
C ARG A 49 15.30 -5.17 9.89
N ASN A 50 14.21 -5.88 10.27
CA ASN A 50 14.21 -7.32 10.55
C ASN A 50 13.75 -8.17 9.37
N TYR A 51 13.48 -7.55 8.23
CA TYR A 51 13.04 -8.25 7.03
C TYR A 51 14.21 -8.74 6.18
N GLU A 52 13.94 -9.65 5.28
CA GLU A 52 14.94 -10.14 4.33
C GLU A 52 15.44 -8.99 3.44
N LEU A 53 16.76 -8.84 3.34
CA LEU A 53 17.39 -7.84 2.48
C LEU A 53 17.99 -8.52 1.26
N TYR A 54 17.62 -8.04 0.08
CA TYR A 54 18.23 -8.43 -1.17
C TYR A 54 18.87 -7.21 -1.86
N ILE A 55 20.13 -7.32 -2.21
CA ILE A 55 20.86 -6.31 -2.99
C ILE A 55 21.53 -7.05 -4.14
N PRO A 56 21.20 -6.76 -5.40
CA PRO A 56 21.86 -7.38 -6.53
C PRO A 56 23.36 -7.00 -6.56
N HIS A 57 24.19 -7.89 -7.07
CA HIS A 57 25.64 -7.64 -7.18
C HIS A 57 25.99 -6.63 -8.27
N ASP A 58 25.10 -6.36 -9.18
CA ASP A 58 25.19 -5.39 -10.27
C ASP A 58 23.94 -4.49 -10.31
N GLN A 59 23.99 -3.40 -11.06
CA GLN A 59 22.85 -2.52 -11.30
C GLN A 59 22.90 -1.96 -12.72
N ASP A 60 21.75 -1.52 -13.19
CA ASP A 60 21.63 -0.74 -14.41
C ASP A 60 21.46 0.74 -14.03
N GLU A 61 22.34 1.60 -14.51
CA GLU A 61 22.37 3.03 -14.17
C GLU A 61 21.62 3.91 -15.17
N ARG A 62 21.00 3.31 -16.19
CA ARG A 62 20.31 4.06 -17.27
C ARG A 62 19.00 4.73 -16.82
N GLY A 63 18.57 4.54 -15.58
CA GLY A 63 17.33 5.11 -15.05
C GLY A 63 16.08 4.32 -15.48
N TRP A 64 14.94 4.97 -15.44
CA TRP A 64 13.67 4.35 -15.81
C TRP A 64 13.55 4.19 -17.33
N PRO A 65 13.05 3.06 -17.86
CA PRO A 65 12.55 1.87 -17.14
C PRO A 65 13.64 0.81 -16.85
N MET A 66 14.88 1.00 -17.29
CA MET A 66 15.91 -0.03 -17.28
C MET A 66 16.34 -0.42 -15.86
N SER A 67 16.57 0.55 -14.97
CA SER A 67 16.97 0.26 -13.58
C SER A 67 15.92 -0.56 -12.81
N PRO A 68 14.62 -0.22 -12.80
CA PRO A 68 13.60 -1.07 -12.19
C PRO A 68 13.43 -2.43 -12.88
N ASN A 69 13.53 -2.49 -14.22
CA ASN A 69 13.51 -3.76 -14.96
C ASN A 69 14.67 -4.67 -14.54
N HIS A 70 15.87 -4.08 -14.36
CA HIS A 70 17.04 -4.82 -13.91
C HIS A 70 16.84 -5.38 -12.49
N LEU A 71 16.35 -4.56 -11.56
CA LEU A 71 16.05 -4.99 -10.20
C LEU A 71 15.00 -6.12 -10.21
N PHE A 72 13.92 -5.96 -10.97
CA PHE A 72 12.90 -7.01 -11.14
C PHE A 72 13.51 -8.31 -11.65
N LYS A 73 14.32 -8.26 -12.70
CA LYS A 73 15.03 -9.41 -13.27
C LYS A 73 15.88 -10.12 -12.22
N ARG A 74 16.69 -9.37 -11.44
CA ARG A 74 17.61 -9.95 -10.45
C ARG A 74 16.86 -10.60 -9.29
N VAL A 75 15.82 -9.97 -8.79
CA VAL A 75 14.96 -10.52 -7.74
C VAL A 75 14.25 -11.78 -8.25
N THR A 76 13.67 -11.73 -9.43
CA THR A 76 13.01 -12.88 -10.06
C THR A 76 13.95 -14.07 -10.19
N GLN A 77 15.18 -13.85 -10.66
CA GLN A 77 16.21 -14.89 -10.75
C GLN A 77 16.52 -15.47 -9.35
N HIS A 78 16.72 -14.61 -8.35
CA HIS A 78 16.99 -15.03 -6.98
C HIS A 78 15.85 -15.91 -6.43
N ILE A 79 14.59 -15.50 -6.60
CA ILE A 79 13.42 -16.26 -6.15
C ILE A 79 13.33 -17.60 -6.89
N THR A 80 13.52 -17.60 -8.21
CA THR A 80 13.45 -18.83 -9.05
C THR A 80 14.42 -19.90 -8.57
N TRP A 81 15.61 -19.49 -8.14
CA TRP A 81 16.66 -20.41 -7.67
C TRP A 81 16.61 -20.69 -6.16
N SER A 82 15.72 -20.03 -5.44
CA SER A 82 15.53 -20.29 -4.01
C SER A 82 14.98 -21.72 -3.79
N PRO A 83 15.42 -22.43 -2.74
CA PRO A 83 14.92 -23.77 -2.41
C PRO A 83 13.46 -23.74 -1.95
N ASN A 84 12.96 -22.62 -1.45
CA ASN A 84 11.56 -22.44 -1.01
C ASN A 84 10.78 -21.68 -2.07
N PRO A 85 10.15 -22.39 -3.01
CA PRO A 85 9.45 -21.78 -4.12
C PRO A 85 8.06 -21.33 -3.72
N GLU A 86 7.85 -20.05 -3.64
CA GLU A 86 6.50 -19.49 -3.52
C GLU A 86 6.25 -18.47 -4.64
N ALA A 87 4.96 -18.26 -4.93
CA ALA A 87 4.56 -17.06 -5.65
C ALA A 87 4.91 -15.83 -4.83
N TYR A 88 5.21 -14.73 -5.48
CA TYR A 88 5.57 -13.49 -4.81
C TYR A 88 4.72 -12.32 -5.32
N PHE A 89 4.38 -11.43 -4.40
CA PHE A 89 3.74 -10.16 -4.71
C PHE A 89 4.83 -9.09 -4.86
N TRP A 90 4.99 -8.56 -6.07
CA TRP A 90 5.81 -7.38 -6.32
C TRP A 90 5.00 -6.15 -5.93
N CYS A 91 5.43 -5.43 -4.92
CA CYS A 91 4.72 -4.34 -4.30
C CYS A 91 5.62 -3.11 -4.22
N GLU A 92 5.46 -2.18 -5.15
CA GLU A 92 6.19 -0.91 -5.13
C GLU A 92 5.78 -0.06 -3.91
N PRO A 93 6.66 0.81 -3.39
CA PRO A 93 6.37 1.60 -2.18
C PRO A 93 5.18 2.54 -2.28
N ASP A 94 4.68 2.85 -3.49
CA ASP A 94 3.46 3.62 -3.74
C ASP A 94 2.19 2.76 -3.89
N CYS A 95 2.32 1.45 -3.73
CA CYS A 95 1.21 0.52 -3.63
C CYS A 95 0.87 0.29 -2.16
N ILE A 96 -0.14 0.99 -1.67
CA ILE A 96 -0.46 1.14 -0.26
C ILE A 96 -1.46 0.08 0.20
N PRO A 97 -1.14 -0.74 1.23
CA PRO A 97 -2.12 -1.61 1.89
C PRO A 97 -3.21 -0.77 2.56
N LEU A 98 -4.48 -1.13 2.35
CA LEU A 98 -5.63 -0.38 2.85
C LEU A 98 -6.15 -0.89 4.19
N ILE A 99 -5.93 -2.16 4.49
CA ILE A 99 -6.50 -2.86 5.65
C ILE A 99 -5.51 -3.84 6.28
N SER A 100 -5.71 -4.17 7.54
CA SER A 100 -4.98 -5.27 8.20
C SER A 100 -5.32 -6.61 7.53
N GLY A 101 -4.35 -7.55 7.48
CA GLY A 101 -4.55 -8.85 6.85
C GLY A 101 -4.64 -8.82 5.32
N TRP A 102 -4.27 -7.71 4.68
CA TRP A 102 -4.29 -7.55 3.22
C TRP A 102 -3.53 -8.67 2.47
N HIS A 103 -2.43 -9.13 3.02
CA HIS A 103 -1.61 -10.20 2.46
C HIS A 103 -2.30 -11.57 2.48
N ASP A 104 -3.08 -11.88 3.55
CA ASP A 104 -3.88 -13.11 3.63
C ASP A 104 -4.99 -13.10 2.59
N LEU A 105 -5.64 -11.95 2.40
CA LEU A 105 -6.70 -11.79 1.40
C LEU A 105 -6.16 -11.96 -0.02
N LEU A 106 -5.03 -11.32 -0.34
CA LEU A 106 -4.40 -11.47 -1.65
C LEU A 106 -3.94 -12.91 -1.91
N GLU A 107 -3.32 -13.56 -0.91
CA GLU A 107 -2.89 -14.96 -1.07
C GLU A 107 -4.08 -15.89 -1.24
N SER A 108 -5.16 -15.69 -0.48
CA SER A 108 -6.39 -16.49 -0.58
C SER A 108 -7.02 -16.36 -1.97
N GLU A 109 -7.15 -15.13 -2.49
CA GLU A 109 -7.67 -14.86 -3.81
C GLU A 109 -6.78 -15.47 -4.90
N TYR A 110 -5.46 -15.30 -4.79
CA TYR A 110 -4.51 -15.87 -5.73
C TYR A 110 -4.60 -17.42 -5.78
N ARG A 111 -4.69 -18.07 -4.63
CA ARG A 111 -4.86 -19.53 -4.58
C ARG A 111 -6.19 -19.99 -5.17
N ALA A 112 -7.25 -19.21 -4.96
CA ALA A 112 -8.59 -19.54 -5.44
C ALA A 112 -8.77 -19.31 -6.95
N CYS A 113 -8.08 -18.34 -7.55
CA CYS A 113 -8.27 -18.00 -8.95
C CYS A 113 -7.71 -19.05 -9.93
N GLY A 114 -6.77 -19.89 -9.51
CA GLY A 114 -6.18 -20.94 -10.33
C GLY A 114 -5.33 -20.47 -11.52
N GLN A 115 -5.02 -19.17 -11.58
CA GLN A 115 -4.19 -18.57 -12.62
C GLN A 115 -2.74 -18.40 -12.14
N TYR A 116 -1.82 -18.22 -13.08
CA TYR A 116 -0.41 -18.06 -12.75
C TYR A 116 -0.06 -16.63 -12.31
N PHE A 117 -0.77 -15.65 -12.84
CA PHE A 117 -0.58 -14.24 -12.55
C PHE A 117 -1.87 -13.66 -11.98
N MET A 118 -1.74 -12.72 -11.03
CA MET A 118 -2.88 -11.98 -10.51
C MET A 118 -2.49 -10.52 -10.29
N GLY A 119 -3.22 -9.62 -10.93
CA GLY A 119 -2.95 -8.19 -10.81
C GLY A 119 -4.08 -7.32 -11.35
N ALA A 120 -3.92 -6.00 -11.23
CA ALA A 120 -4.83 -5.06 -11.83
C ALA A 120 -4.64 -5.01 -13.34
N GLN A 121 -5.75 -4.98 -14.09
CA GLN A 121 -5.74 -4.75 -15.53
C GLN A 121 -5.46 -3.29 -15.84
N VAL A 122 -4.52 -3.03 -16.74
CA VAL A 122 -4.19 -1.68 -17.22
C VAL A 122 -4.55 -1.57 -18.69
N LYS A 123 -5.42 -0.59 -18.98
CA LYS A 123 -5.84 -0.24 -20.36
C LYS A 123 -5.59 1.25 -20.55
N VAL A 124 -4.52 1.57 -21.26
CA VAL A 124 -4.13 2.94 -21.57
C VAL A 124 -3.97 3.07 -23.08
N GLU A 125 -4.51 4.14 -23.63
CA GLU A 125 -4.38 4.44 -25.06
C GLU A 125 -2.89 4.50 -25.46
N GLY A 126 -2.56 3.81 -26.55
CA GLY A 126 -1.19 3.76 -27.09
C GLY A 126 -0.27 2.72 -26.44
N THR A 127 -0.77 1.94 -25.47
CA THR A 127 -0.05 0.78 -24.92
C THR A 127 -0.89 -0.50 -25.06
N PRO A 128 -0.27 -1.68 -25.19
CA PRO A 128 -1.01 -2.93 -25.13
C PRO A 128 -1.72 -3.05 -23.75
N GLU A 129 -2.86 -3.74 -23.73
CA GLU A 129 -3.47 -4.15 -22.48
C GLU A 129 -2.48 -5.03 -21.71
N HIS A 130 -2.22 -4.73 -20.44
CA HIS A 130 -1.24 -5.43 -19.63
C HIS A 130 -1.65 -5.51 -18.17
N MET A 131 -0.95 -6.33 -17.40
CA MET A 131 -1.06 -6.40 -15.96
C MET A 131 -0.17 -5.31 -15.34
N SER A 132 -0.67 -4.58 -14.35
CA SER A 132 0.16 -3.66 -13.56
C SER A 132 1.39 -4.37 -13.00
N GLY A 133 2.53 -3.68 -12.93
CA GLY A 133 3.75 -4.20 -12.32
C GLY A 133 3.53 -4.65 -10.87
N ASN A 134 2.64 -3.97 -10.12
CA ASN A 134 2.20 -4.38 -8.79
C ASN A 134 1.23 -5.57 -8.88
N ALA A 135 1.77 -6.77 -8.83
CA ALA A 135 1.03 -8.00 -9.08
C ALA A 135 1.66 -9.22 -8.39
N ILE A 136 0.93 -10.32 -8.34
CA ILE A 136 1.45 -11.61 -7.92
C ILE A 136 1.97 -12.37 -9.13
N TYR A 137 3.22 -12.78 -9.01
CA TYR A 137 3.97 -13.54 -9.99
C TYR A 137 4.24 -14.95 -9.50
N PRO A 138 4.17 -15.97 -10.37
CA PRO A 138 4.56 -17.33 -10.01
C PRO A 138 6.08 -17.42 -9.85
N LYS A 139 6.57 -18.39 -9.06
CA LYS A 139 8.01 -18.65 -8.95
C LYS A 139 8.69 -18.87 -10.31
N ASN A 140 8.04 -19.60 -11.20
CA ASN A 140 8.57 -19.93 -12.52
C ASN A 140 8.21 -18.89 -13.59
N VAL A 141 8.13 -17.63 -13.22
CA VAL A 141 7.81 -16.51 -14.13
C VAL A 141 8.75 -16.45 -15.32
N MET A 142 10.04 -16.81 -15.14
CA MET A 142 11.02 -16.84 -16.22
C MET A 142 10.68 -17.82 -17.34
N GLU A 143 9.98 -18.90 -17.02
CA GLU A 143 9.52 -19.90 -18.00
C GLU A 143 8.22 -19.48 -18.69
N ARG A 144 7.38 -18.70 -17.98
CA ARG A 144 6.03 -18.34 -18.42
C ARG A 144 5.94 -17.02 -19.15
N ALA A 145 6.78 -16.08 -18.78
CA ALA A 145 6.82 -14.73 -19.32
C ALA A 145 8.26 -14.28 -19.50
N PHE A 146 8.95 -14.92 -20.42
CA PHE A 146 10.36 -14.70 -20.70
C PHE A 146 10.71 -13.22 -20.98
N ASN A 147 9.80 -12.49 -21.63
CA ASN A 147 10.02 -11.07 -21.94
C ASN A 147 10.14 -10.18 -20.70
N LEU A 148 9.60 -10.59 -19.55
CA LEU A 148 9.74 -9.81 -18.29
C LEU A 148 11.19 -9.55 -17.91
N ILE A 149 12.07 -10.52 -18.17
CA ILE A 149 13.48 -10.43 -17.80
C ILE A 149 14.37 -9.90 -18.92
N HIS A 150 13.80 -9.69 -20.10
CA HIS A 150 14.48 -9.15 -21.28
C HIS A 150 13.95 -7.77 -21.71
N ALA A 151 13.29 -7.05 -20.79
CA ALA A 151 12.73 -5.73 -21.04
C ALA A 151 13.83 -4.66 -21.06
N ASP A 152 14.28 -4.27 -22.25
CA ASP A 152 15.35 -3.28 -22.44
C ASP A 152 14.83 -1.91 -22.95
N LEU A 153 13.59 -1.82 -23.43
CA LEU A 153 13.08 -0.61 -24.09
C LEU A 153 11.81 -0.02 -23.45
N ALA A 154 11.09 -0.81 -22.68
CA ALA A 154 9.87 -0.37 -21.99
C ALA A 154 9.79 -1.05 -20.61
N ALA A 155 8.83 -0.62 -19.78
CA ALA A 155 8.58 -1.25 -18.49
C ALA A 155 8.27 -2.75 -18.68
N PHE A 156 8.76 -3.58 -17.76
CA PHE A 156 8.71 -5.05 -17.88
C PHE A 156 7.27 -5.59 -18.02
N ASP A 157 6.31 -4.98 -17.34
CA ASP A 157 4.89 -5.33 -17.39
C ASP A 157 4.25 -5.07 -18.76
N VAL A 158 4.72 -4.03 -19.46
CA VAL A 158 4.28 -3.71 -20.84
C VAL A 158 4.92 -4.66 -21.85
N VAL A 159 6.21 -4.95 -21.70
CA VAL A 159 6.95 -5.81 -22.66
C VAL A 159 6.45 -7.24 -22.64
N ALA A 160 5.99 -7.74 -21.50
CA ALA A 160 5.51 -9.11 -21.35
C ALA A 160 3.98 -9.26 -21.48
N ALA A 161 3.27 -8.20 -21.89
CA ALA A 161 1.81 -8.17 -21.93
C ALA A 161 1.20 -9.35 -22.71
N ASP A 162 1.73 -9.66 -23.89
CA ASP A 162 1.27 -10.76 -24.75
C ASP A 162 1.42 -12.15 -24.12
N GLN A 163 2.42 -12.31 -23.25
CA GLN A 163 2.68 -13.56 -22.56
C GLN A 163 1.86 -13.73 -21.28
N ILE A 164 1.47 -12.62 -20.64
CA ILE A 164 0.80 -12.62 -19.34
C ILE A 164 -0.72 -12.60 -19.48
N VAL A 165 -1.27 -11.81 -20.40
CA VAL A 165 -2.73 -11.54 -20.49
C VAL A 165 -3.57 -12.81 -20.51
N GLY A 166 -3.14 -13.85 -21.26
CA GLY A 166 -3.84 -15.13 -21.34
C GLY A 166 -3.71 -16.04 -20.11
N GLN A 167 -2.86 -15.69 -19.15
CA GLN A 167 -2.56 -16.45 -17.94
C GLN A 167 -2.86 -15.67 -16.65
N ALA A 168 -3.44 -14.47 -16.77
CA ALA A 168 -3.68 -13.56 -15.66
C ALA A 168 -5.13 -13.59 -15.18
N TYR A 169 -5.29 -13.49 -13.87
CA TYR A 169 -6.55 -13.15 -13.23
C TYR A 169 -6.58 -11.65 -12.90
N TRP A 170 -7.61 -10.98 -13.39
CA TRP A 170 -7.81 -9.55 -13.17
C TRP A 170 -8.51 -9.31 -11.85
N THR A 171 -7.73 -8.99 -10.82
CA THR A 171 -8.28 -8.75 -9.48
C THR A 171 -8.77 -7.31 -9.32
N LYS A 172 -9.78 -7.14 -8.47
CA LYS A 172 -10.21 -5.84 -7.95
C LYS A 172 -9.56 -5.50 -6.60
N SER A 173 -8.92 -6.47 -5.99
CA SER A 173 -8.23 -6.30 -4.70
C SER A 173 -7.01 -5.40 -4.82
N ILE A 174 -6.41 -5.29 -6.00
CA ILE A 174 -5.32 -4.34 -6.29
C ILE A 174 -5.90 -3.26 -7.20
N GLN A 175 -6.16 -2.09 -6.65
CA GLN A 175 -6.64 -0.96 -7.44
C GLN A 175 -5.46 -0.21 -8.04
N HIS A 176 -5.42 -0.17 -9.37
CA HIS A 176 -4.52 0.66 -10.15
C HIS A 176 -5.33 1.75 -10.83
N VAL A 177 -4.97 3.01 -10.61
CA VAL A 177 -5.64 4.14 -11.24
C VAL A 177 -4.65 4.85 -12.16
N TRP A 178 -5.02 4.99 -13.41
CA TRP A 178 -4.25 5.74 -14.39
C TRP A 178 -5.04 6.98 -14.83
N ARG A 179 -4.44 8.16 -14.72
CA ARG A 179 -4.97 9.40 -15.27
C ARG A 179 -3.92 10.07 -16.13
N LYS A 180 -4.31 10.38 -17.36
CA LYS A 180 -3.43 10.99 -18.37
C LYS A 180 -2.98 12.41 -17.95
N ASP A 181 -3.82 13.11 -17.22
CA ASP A 181 -3.70 14.56 -16.96
C ASP A 181 -3.05 14.90 -15.61
N GLU A 182 -3.02 13.96 -14.64
CA GLU A 182 -2.60 14.22 -13.26
C GLU A 182 -1.24 13.61 -12.91
N GLY A 183 -0.55 13.04 -13.91
CA GLY A 183 0.72 12.37 -13.65
C GLY A 183 0.53 11.04 -12.92
N ARG A 184 1.63 10.55 -12.31
CA ARG A 184 1.70 9.23 -11.66
C ARG A 184 1.62 9.32 -10.13
N ASN A 185 0.91 10.33 -9.60
CA ASN A 185 0.72 10.49 -8.16
C ASN A 185 -0.70 10.94 -7.85
N PHE A 186 -1.36 10.23 -6.95
CA PHE A 186 -2.66 10.61 -6.41
C PHE A 186 -2.49 11.16 -5.02
N THR A 187 -2.92 12.40 -4.84
CA THR A 187 -2.97 13.07 -3.55
C THR A 187 -4.37 12.97 -2.96
N PHE A 188 -4.45 12.69 -1.67
CA PHE A 188 -5.70 12.60 -0.92
C PHE A 188 -5.77 13.75 0.10
N PRO A 189 -6.33 14.91 -0.28
CA PRO A 189 -6.36 16.09 0.58
C PRO A 189 -7.23 15.87 1.83
N ASP A 190 -8.26 15.06 1.72
CA ASP A 190 -9.23 14.81 2.79
C ASP A 190 -9.82 13.39 2.72
N GLN A 191 -10.68 13.06 3.68
CA GLN A 191 -11.34 11.76 3.76
C GLN A 191 -12.36 11.55 2.64
N ALA A 192 -13.01 12.61 2.17
CA ALA A 192 -14.00 12.51 1.08
C ALA A 192 -13.32 12.09 -0.23
N SER A 193 -12.09 12.55 -0.48
CA SER A 193 -11.30 12.12 -1.64
C SER A 193 -10.96 10.63 -1.60
N VAL A 194 -10.67 10.08 -0.40
CA VAL A 194 -10.48 8.63 -0.23
C VAL A 194 -11.76 7.86 -0.52
N ASP A 195 -12.90 8.33 0.03
CA ASP A 195 -14.20 7.66 -0.14
C ASP A 195 -14.68 7.69 -1.60
N ALA A 196 -14.33 8.75 -2.33
CA ALA A 196 -14.68 8.89 -3.73
C ALA A 196 -13.81 8.04 -4.68
N MET A 197 -12.53 7.83 -4.33
CA MET A 197 -11.55 7.26 -5.24
C MET A 197 -11.18 5.82 -4.93
N VAL A 198 -11.13 5.43 -3.65
CA VAL A 198 -10.73 4.08 -3.25
C VAL A 198 -11.92 3.14 -3.28
N SER A 199 -11.82 2.09 -4.09
CA SER A 199 -12.84 1.06 -4.18
C SER A 199 -13.02 0.31 -2.86
N LYS A 200 -14.25 -0.06 -2.52
CA LYS A 200 -14.56 -0.89 -1.35
C LYS A 200 -14.05 -2.33 -1.48
N GLU A 201 -13.79 -2.79 -2.70
CA GLU A 201 -13.27 -4.12 -2.99
C GLU A 201 -11.73 -4.15 -2.91
N ALA A 202 -11.07 -2.98 -2.98
CA ALA A 202 -9.63 -2.90 -2.97
C ALA A 202 -9.05 -3.15 -1.57
N VAL A 203 -8.00 -3.93 -1.51
CA VAL A 203 -7.14 -4.13 -0.33
C VAL A 203 -5.78 -3.46 -0.49
N MET A 204 -5.44 -3.09 -1.74
CA MET A 204 -4.25 -2.32 -2.12
C MET A 204 -4.64 -1.18 -3.05
N PHE A 205 -3.97 -0.04 -2.92
CA PHE A 205 -4.12 1.12 -3.82
C PHE A 205 -2.76 1.54 -4.37
N HIS A 206 -2.61 1.54 -5.68
CA HIS A 206 -1.37 1.94 -6.35
C HIS A 206 -1.42 3.39 -6.82
N GLN A 207 -0.24 4.05 -6.79
CA GLN A 207 0.09 5.42 -7.19
C GLN A 207 -0.13 6.52 -6.14
N ASN A 208 0.03 6.22 -4.84
CA ASN A 208 0.14 7.25 -3.82
C ASN A 208 1.61 7.47 -3.40
N LYS A 209 2.32 8.38 -4.08
CA LYS A 209 3.75 8.64 -3.85
C LYS A 209 4.03 9.60 -2.71
N ASP A 210 3.11 10.49 -2.41
CA ASP A 210 3.26 11.53 -1.39
C ASP A 210 2.92 11.06 0.03
N GLY A 211 2.31 9.87 0.17
CA GLY A 211 1.93 9.29 1.47
C GLY A 211 0.62 9.81 2.05
N THR A 212 -0.08 10.71 1.36
CA THR A 212 -1.34 11.31 1.85
C THR A 212 -2.43 10.27 2.12
N LEU A 213 -2.47 9.17 1.34
CA LEU A 213 -3.42 8.08 1.59
C LEU A 213 -3.17 7.44 2.97
N ILE A 214 -1.92 7.17 3.32
CA ILE A 214 -1.56 6.60 4.63
C ILE A 214 -2.03 7.52 5.75
N GLU A 215 -1.85 8.84 5.61
CA GLU A 215 -2.31 9.81 6.60
C GLU A 215 -3.82 9.75 6.81
N ARG A 216 -4.60 9.72 5.72
CA ARG A 216 -6.07 9.61 5.80
C ARG A 216 -6.51 8.28 6.42
N LEU A 217 -5.84 7.18 6.08
CA LEU A 217 -6.14 5.87 6.67
C LEU A 217 -5.84 5.84 8.19
N ARG A 218 -4.78 6.50 8.65
CA ARG A 218 -4.48 6.68 10.08
C ARG A 218 -5.57 7.47 10.79
N GLU A 219 -6.03 8.57 10.20
CA GLU A 219 -7.12 9.39 10.76
C GLU A 219 -8.41 8.57 10.95
N ARG A 220 -8.74 7.67 10.00
CA ARG A 220 -9.90 6.77 10.13
C ARG A 220 -9.76 5.79 11.30
N ARG A 221 -8.56 5.34 11.58
CA ARG A 221 -8.29 4.35 12.66
C ARG A 221 -8.17 5.00 14.02
N SER A 222 -7.84 6.29 14.07
CA SER A 222 -7.78 7.03 15.32
C SER A 222 -9.21 7.22 15.86
N PRO A 223 -9.50 6.88 17.14
CA PRO A 223 -10.79 7.18 17.72
C PRO A 223 -11.04 8.69 17.59
N LYS A 224 -12.17 9.05 16.96
CA LYS A 224 -12.60 10.46 16.93
C LYS A 224 -12.56 10.95 18.37
N LYS A 225 -11.76 12.01 18.66
CA LYS A 225 -11.90 12.74 19.90
C LYS A 225 -13.36 13.16 19.97
N VAL A 226 -14.13 12.51 20.84
CA VAL A 226 -15.46 13.00 21.18
C VAL A 226 -15.19 14.38 21.76
N GLU A 227 -15.53 15.45 21.05
CA GLU A 227 -15.65 16.76 21.67
C GLU A 227 -16.66 16.57 22.79
N VAL A 228 -16.12 16.52 24.00
CA VAL A 228 -16.98 16.60 25.20
C VAL A 228 -17.56 17.99 25.10
N LEU A 229 -18.80 18.06 24.56
CA LEU A 229 -19.61 19.25 24.66
C LEU A 229 -19.64 19.58 26.16
N GLU A 230 -18.91 20.63 26.54
CA GLU A 230 -18.94 21.14 27.90
C GLU A 230 -20.42 21.36 28.23
N THR A 231 -20.94 20.54 29.13
CA THR A 231 -22.30 20.71 29.64
C THR A 231 -22.35 22.11 30.21
N PRO A 232 -23.26 23.00 29.74
CA PRO A 232 -23.31 24.36 30.23
C PRO A 232 -23.49 24.32 31.73
N GLU A 233 -22.57 24.97 32.46
CA GLU A 233 -22.56 25.07 33.90
C GLU A 233 -23.91 25.62 34.39
N VAL A 234 -24.75 24.75 34.97
CA VAL A 234 -26.03 25.14 35.53
C VAL A 234 -25.74 25.96 36.76
N LYS A 235 -25.70 27.28 36.61
CA LYS A 235 -25.56 28.22 37.73
C LYS A 235 -26.65 27.94 38.75
N PRO A 236 -26.30 27.67 40.02
CA PRO A 236 -27.30 27.38 41.05
C PRO A 236 -28.24 28.56 41.24
N LYS A 237 -29.55 28.36 41.03
CA LYS A 237 -30.59 29.35 41.31
C LYS A 237 -30.50 29.77 42.77
N LYS A 238 -30.16 31.03 43.04
CA LYS A 238 -30.18 31.63 44.39
C LYS A 238 -31.58 31.43 45.00
N ARG A 239 -31.67 30.60 46.03
CA ARG A 239 -32.85 30.35 46.83
C ARG A 239 -33.23 31.66 47.51
N ARG A 240 -34.34 32.32 47.07
CA ARG A 240 -34.96 33.46 47.76
C ARG A 240 -35.44 32.99 49.11
N MET A 241 -34.75 33.44 50.19
CA MET A 241 -35.28 33.26 51.55
C MET A 241 -36.63 33.98 51.68
N ARG A 242 -37.67 33.20 51.92
CA ARG A 242 -38.98 33.76 52.35
C ARG A 242 -38.80 34.35 53.74
N ARG A 243 -39.00 35.65 53.87
CA ARG A 243 -39.16 36.33 55.18
C ARG A 243 -40.41 35.76 55.85
N LYS A 244 -40.24 35.30 57.11
CA LYS A 244 -41.38 34.95 58.00
C LYS A 244 -42.14 36.23 58.37
N PRO A 245 -43.50 36.20 58.42
CA PRO A 245 -44.27 37.32 58.99
C PRO A 245 -44.09 37.36 60.50
N GLY A 246 -44.08 38.58 61.03
CA GLY A 246 -43.78 38.87 62.41
C GLY A 246 -44.72 38.22 63.42
N SER A 247 -44.17 37.81 64.52
CA SER A 247 -44.89 37.48 65.74
C SER A 247 -45.21 38.81 66.44
N GLU A 248 -46.50 39.11 66.61
CA GLU A 248 -47.01 40.16 67.49
C GLU A 248 -46.64 39.80 68.95
N ASP A 249 -46.12 40.75 69.61
CA ASP A 249 -45.82 40.72 71.04
C ASP A 249 -47.07 41.16 71.80
N PRO A 250 -47.62 40.40 72.76
CA PRO A 250 -48.75 40.81 73.54
C PRO A 250 -48.24 41.32 74.91
N THR A 251 -48.15 42.66 75.12
CA THR A 251 -48.35 43.25 76.46
C THR A 251 -48.43 44.77 76.40
N LYS A 252 -49.62 45.22 76.79
CA LYS A 252 -50.10 46.51 77.27
C LYS A 252 -50.53 47.56 76.23
#